data_6c318a22db2a82970f1bdca3dee4ab41
#
_entry.id   6c318a22db2a82970f1bdca3dee4ab41
#
_cell.length_a   1.000
_cell.length_b   1.000
_cell.length_c   1.000
_cell.angle_alpha   90.00
_cell.angle_beta   90.00
_cell.angle_gamma   90.00
#
_symmetry.space_group_name_H-M   'P 1'
#
loop_
_entity.id
_entity.type
_entity.pdbx_description
1 polymer ?
#
loop_
_entity_poly.entity_id
_entity_poly.type
_entity_poly.pdbx_seq_one_letter_code
_entity_poly.pdbx_strand_id
1 'polypeptide(L)'
;MKTVIKDLADETWFIVAFEEEFKSNKHNILYLEGAGKILAAMGTQWLIDNFNVREIINVGTAGGNPNHKNIEVGKIYAIGTVIDRDYKIMNTVNPSIVIDEHNSFNKCYTGDSFVENWDNTEMGIVDMEAYAIAKVCTHPENCIPFSCFKYISDTGSDADWNENLKDCNEKFNEIFK
;
A
#
# COMPACT_ATOMS: atom_id res chain seq x y z
N MET A 1 -14.20 -5.04 -7.48
CA MET A 1 -13.17 -4.11 -8.03
C MET A 1 -13.84 -3.09 -8.94
N LYS A 2 -13.44 -1.84 -8.84
CA LYS A 2 -13.97 -0.70 -9.61
C LYS A 2 -12.82 0.07 -10.24
N THR A 3 -12.87 0.33 -11.53
CA THR A 3 -11.89 1.17 -12.22
C THR A 3 -12.45 2.56 -12.48
N VAL A 4 -11.62 3.56 -12.29
CA VAL A 4 -11.85 4.94 -12.72
C VAL A 4 -10.76 5.30 -13.71
N ILE A 5 -11.13 5.52 -14.96
CA ILE A 5 -10.22 5.87 -16.05
C ILE A 5 -10.39 7.35 -16.36
N LYS A 6 -9.32 8.11 -16.30
CA LYS A 6 -9.30 9.54 -16.62
C LYS A 6 -8.64 9.81 -17.96
N ASP A 7 -7.52 9.14 -18.21
CA ASP A 7 -6.81 9.22 -19.47
C ASP A 7 -6.18 7.87 -19.82
N LEU A 8 -6.61 7.26 -20.91
CA LEU A 8 -6.03 6.00 -21.39
C LEU A 8 -4.61 6.17 -21.96
N ALA A 9 -4.19 7.38 -22.27
CA ALA A 9 -2.82 7.66 -22.67
C ALA A 9 -1.87 7.81 -21.46
N ASP A 10 -2.41 8.05 -20.26
CA ASP A 10 -1.64 7.96 -19.02
C ASP A 10 -1.58 6.48 -18.59
N GLU A 11 -0.41 5.90 -18.71
CA GLU A 11 -0.12 4.50 -18.40
C GLU A 11 0.24 4.31 -16.92
N THR A 12 0.14 5.35 -16.09
CA THR A 12 0.31 5.32 -14.63
C THR A 12 -1.00 5.01 -13.95
N TRP A 13 -0.98 4.00 -13.08
CA TRP A 13 -2.16 3.54 -12.37
C TRP A 13 -1.97 3.56 -10.86
N PHE A 14 -2.97 4.09 -10.18
CA PHE A 14 -3.07 3.99 -8.73
C PHE A 14 -3.85 2.75 -8.34
N ILE A 15 -3.37 2.01 -7.34
CA ILE A 15 -4.11 0.91 -6.70
C ILE A 15 -4.40 1.31 -5.26
N VAL A 16 -5.68 1.24 -4.90
CA VAL A 16 -6.22 1.69 -3.62
C VAL A 16 -7.17 0.63 -3.07
N ALA A 17 -7.14 0.33 -1.79
CA ALA A 17 -8.02 -0.67 -1.19
C ALA A 17 -9.48 -0.18 -1.17
N PHE A 18 -9.71 1.03 -0.67
CA PHE A 18 -11.04 1.64 -0.55
C PHE A 18 -11.10 3.03 -1.19
N GLU A 19 -12.24 3.34 -1.82
CA GLU A 19 -12.44 4.63 -2.51
C GLU A 19 -12.29 5.83 -1.55
N GLU A 20 -12.56 5.64 -0.27
CA GLU A 20 -12.46 6.68 0.75
C GLU A 20 -11.02 7.13 1.03
N GLU A 21 -10.04 6.27 0.79
CA GLU A 21 -8.63 6.56 1.04
C GLU A 21 -8.02 7.54 0.03
N PHE A 22 -8.42 7.43 -1.23
CA PHE A 22 -7.92 8.32 -2.29
C PHE A 22 -8.89 8.40 -3.46
N LYS A 23 -9.41 9.60 -3.73
CA LYS A 23 -10.21 9.94 -4.92
C LYS A 23 -9.51 11.03 -5.71
N SER A 24 -9.38 10.85 -7.01
CA SER A 24 -8.79 11.85 -7.88
C SER A 24 -9.60 12.04 -9.15
N ASN A 25 -9.61 13.29 -9.64
CA ASN A 25 -10.16 13.63 -10.95
C ASN A 25 -9.13 13.62 -12.08
N LYS A 26 -7.88 13.29 -11.77
CA LYS A 26 -6.74 13.37 -12.69
C LYS A 26 -6.12 12.01 -13.03
N HIS A 27 -6.20 11.04 -12.15
CA HIS A 27 -5.47 9.79 -12.24
C HIS A 27 -6.36 8.60 -12.57
N ASN A 28 -5.77 7.61 -13.24
CA ASN A 28 -6.38 6.29 -13.41
C ASN A 28 -6.25 5.51 -12.11
N ILE A 29 -7.36 4.97 -11.60
CA ILE A 29 -7.39 4.31 -10.31
C ILE A 29 -8.11 2.96 -10.42
N LEU A 30 -7.49 1.93 -9.84
CA LEU A 30 -8.14 0.67 -9.52
C LEU A 30 -8.47 0.65 -8.02
N TYR A 31 -9.74 0.63 -7.68
CA TYR A 31 -10.22 0.34 -6.33
C TYR A 31 -10.45 -1.17 -6.18
N LEU A 32 -9.83 -1.76 -5.18
CA LEU A 32 -9.97 -3.19 -4.88
C LEU A 32 -11.34 -3.52 -4.30
N GLU A 33 -11.95 -2.54 -3.61
CA GLU A 33 -13.21 -2.67 -2.85
C GLU A 33 -13.10 -3.70 -1.71
N GLY A 34 -11.93 -3.76 -1.11
CA GLY A 34 -11.62 -4.63 0.03
C GLY A 34 -10.13 -4.66 0.31
N ALA A 35 -9.78 -5.09 1.51
CA ALA A 35 -8.41 -5.24 1.95
C ALA A 35 -7.90 -6.67 1.78
N GLY A 36 -6.58 -6.83 1.78
CA GLY A 36 -5.90 -8.12 1.85
C GLY A 36 -5.11 -8.52 0.61
N LYS A 37 -4.13 -9.38 0.84
CA LYS A 37 -3.13 -9.78 -0.17
C LYS A 37 -3.73 -10.44 -1.41
N ILE A 38 -4.78 -11.24 -1.26
CA ILE A 38 -5.39 -11.96 -2.38
C ILE A 38 -6.06 -10.97 -3.34
N LEU A 39 -6.90 -10.06 -2.83
CA LEU A 39 -7.55 -9.05 -3.67
C LEU A 39 -6.52 -8.13 -4.33
N ALA A 40 -5.49 -7.75 -3.59
CA ALA A 40 -4.40 -6.93 -4.10
C ALA A 40 -3.65 -7.60 -5.26
N ALA A 41 -3.28 -8.87 -5.11
CA ALA A 41 -2.61 -9.62 -6.17
C ALA A 41 -3.50 -9.82 -7.40
N MET A 42 -4.76 -10.25 -7.20
CA MET A 42 -5.71 -10.46 -8.28
C MET A 42 -6.01 -9.17 -9.04
N GLY A 43 -6.24 -8.07 -8.32
CA GLY A 43 -6.53 -6.77 -8.92
C GLY A 43 -5.35 -6.22 -9.71
N THR A 44 -4.14 -6.36 -9.17
CA THR A 44 -2.91 -5.91 -9.85
C THR A 44 -2.68 -6.70 -11.14
N GLN A 45 -2.80 -8.04 -11.10
CA GLN A 45 -2.63 -8.85 -12.31
C GLN A 45 -3.72 -8.56 -13.34
N TRP A 46 -4.98 -8.45 -12.89
CA TRP A 46 -6.07 -8.09 -13.79
C TRP A 46 -5.85 -6.73 -14.47
N LEU A 47 -5.32 -5.75 -13.72
CA LEU A 47 -5.00 -4.43 -14.28
C LEU A 47 -3.94 -4.53 -15.39
N ILE A 48 -2.86 -5.26 -15.14
CA ILE A 48 -1.76 -5.47 -16.11
C ILE A 48 -2.26 -6.21 -17.36
N ASP A 49 -3.14 -7.19 -17.20
CA ASP A 49 -3.65 -7.99 -18.31
C ASP A 49 -4.65 -7.21 -19.21
N ASN A 50 -5.31 -6.18 -18.69
CA ASN A 50 -6.38 -5.48 -19.39
C ASN A 50 -6.03 -4.07 -19.87
N PHE A 51 -4.94 -3.48 -19.37
CA PHE A 51 -4.52 -2.13 -19.71
C PHE A 51 -3.03 -2.07 -20.02
N ASN A 52 -2.64 -1.04 -20.78
CA ASN A 52 -1.23 -0.73 -20.95
C ASN A 52 -0.72 -0.03 -19.67
N VAL A 53 -0.03 -0.77 -18.81
CA VAL A 53 0.45 -0.30 -17.51
C VAL A 53 1.95 -0.11 -17.57
N ARG A 54 2.40 1.12 -17.39
CA ARG A 54 3.82 1.48 -17.34
C ARG A 54 4.34 1.63 -15.90
N GLU A 55 3.48 2.05 -14.99
CA GLU A 55 3.81 2.24 -13.58
C GLU A 55 2.59 1.98 -12.70
N ILE A 56 2.81 1.40 -11.54
CA ILE A 56 1.80 1.23 -10.49
C ILE A 56 2.24 1.97 -9.24
N ILE A 57 1.32 2.77 -8.69
CA ILE A 57 1.48 3.48 -7.43
C ILE A 57 0.43 2.96 -6.45
N ASN A 58 0.86 2.32 -5.37
CA ASN A 58 -0.05 1.97 -4.27
C ASN A 58 -0.12 3.13 -3.27
N VAL A 59 -1.31 3.61 -3.02
CA VAL A 59 -1.60 4.57 -1.95
C VAL A 59 -2.72 4.02 -1.07
N GLY A 60 -2.69 4.36 0.19
CA GLY A 60 -3.71 3.94 1.15
C GLY A 60 -3.26 4.15 2.58
N THR A 61 -4.15 3.78 3.50
CA THR A 61 -3.90 3.85 4.94
C THR A 61 -2.98 2.73 5.42
N ALA A 62 -2.37 2.94 6.57
CA ALA A 62 -1.56 1.95 7.27
C ALA A 62 -1.59 2.21 8.78
N GLY A 63 -1.49 1.15 9.57
CA GLY A 63 -1.26 1.24 11.01
C GLY A 63 0.19 1.61 11.31
N GLY A 64 0.40 2.47 12.29
CA GLY A 64 1.71 2.89 12.77
C GLY A 64 2.00 2.40 14.18
N ASN A 65 3.18 1.82 14.41
CA ASN A 65 3.60 1.39 15.74
C ASN A 65 3.86 2.62 16.64
N PRO A 66 3.09 2.84 17.72
CA PRO A 66 3.25 3.99 18.60
C PRO A 66 4.58 4.01 19.35
N ASN A 67 5.26 2.86 19.46
CA ASN A 67 6.57 2.75 20.08
C ASN A 67 7.73 3.13 19.14
N HIS A 68 7.43 3.39 17.86
CA HIS A 68 8.43 3.72 16.84
C HIS A 68 8.57 5.25 16.70
N LYS A 69 9.67 5.81 17.20
CA LYS A 69 9.88 7.27 17.36
C LYS A 69 9.73 8.10 16.07
N ASN A 70 9.85 7.47 14.90
CA ASN A 70 9.84 8.16 13.61
C ASN A 70 8.53 7.94 12.83
N ILE A 71 7.51 7.35 13.46
CA ILE A 71 6.21 7.08 12.82
C ILE A 71 5.15 7.86 13.57
N GLU A 72 4.43 8.71 12.84
CA GLU A 72 3.43 9.62 13.39
C GLU A 72 2.12 9.46 12.63
N VAL A 73 1.01 9.38 13.37
CA VAL A 73 -0.35 9.44 12.79
C VAL A 73 -0.53 10.75 12.03
N GLY A 74 -1.22 10.70 10.91
CA GLY A 74 -1.44 11.85 10.05
C GLY A 74 -0.30 12.18 9.09
N LYS A 75 0.76 11.38 9.02
CA LYS A 75 1.88 11.55 8.08
C LYS A 75 1.83 10.53 6.94
N ILE A 76 2.33 10.94 5.77
CA ILE A 76 2.56 10.04 4.63
C ILE A 76 4.04 9.64 4.58
N TYR A 77 4.28 8.36 4.37
CA TYR A 77 5.61 7.78 4.23
C TYR A 77 5.76 7.13 2.85
N ALA A 78 6.82 7.51 2.13
CA ALA A 78 7.28 6.74 0.98
C ALA A 78 7.93 5.45 1.49
N ILE A 79 7.43 4.31 1.02
CA ILE A 79 7.89 2.99 1.44
C ILE A 79 9.00 2.53 0.51
N GLY A 80 10.10 2.10 1.07
CA GLY A 80 11.22 1.59 0.28
C GLY A 80 11.37 0.07 0.34
N THR A 81 10.81 -0.58 1.36
CA THR A 81 10.84 -2.05 1.48
C THR A 81 9.48 -2.56 1.95
N VAL A 82 8.95 -3.55 1.25
CA VAL A 82 7.73 -4.27 1.65
C VAL A 82 8.07 -5.69 2.09
N ILE A 83 7.41 -6.17 3.15
CA ILE A 83 7.71 -7.44 3.82
C ILE A 83 6.42 -8.20 4.06
N ASP A 84 6.35 -9.48 3.68
CA ASP A 84 5.22 -10.35 4.05
C ASP A 84 5.37 -10.79 5.51
N ARG A 85 4.55 -10.26 6.42
CA ARG A 85 4.61 -10.59 7.86
C ARG A 85 3.92 -11.90 8.23
N ASP A 86 3.08 -12.43 7.35
CA ASP A 86 2.34 -13.67 7.60
C ASP A 86 3.12 -14.92 7.17
N TYR A 87 4.19 -14.74 6.36
CA TYR A 87 4.99 -15.85 5.88
C TYR A 87 5.80 -16.47 7.01
N LYS A 88 5.39 -17.65 7.46
CA LYS A 88 6.03 -18.39 8.54
C LYS A 88 6.41 -19.79 8.06
N ILE A 89 7.63 -19.94 7.57
CA ILE A 89 8.27 -21.26 7.41
C ILE A 89 9.36 -21.38 8.47
N MET A 90 9.50 -22.56 9.08
CA MET A 90 10.46 -22.81 10.14
C MET A 90 11.84 -22.24 9.83
N ASN A 91 12.33 -21.36 10.72
CA ASN A 91 13.67 -20.75 10.65
C ASN A 91 13.96 -19.90 9.39
N THR A 92 12.96 -19.40 8.68
CA THR A 92 13.15 -18.47 7.56
C THR A 92 12.87 -17.04 7.94
N VAL A 93 13.58 -16.13 7.29
CA VAL A 93 13.30 -14.69 7.33
C VAL A 93 12.08 -14.41 6.46
N ASN A 94 11.21 -13.51 6.89
CA ASN A 94 10.06 -13.08 6.10
C ASN A 94 10.51 -12.53 4.75
N PRO A 95 9.87 -12.94 3.64
CA PRO A 95 10.25 -12.46 2.32
C PRO A 95 10.03 -10.95 2.22
N SER A 96 11.01 -10.27 1.62
CA SER A 96 11.00 -8.82 1.44
C SER A 96 11.33 -8.44 0.00
N ILE A 97 10.82 -7.30 -0.44
CA ILE A 97 11.10 -6.70 -1.74
C ILE A 97 11.53 -5.25 -1.50
N VAL A 98 12.72 -4.90 -1.95
CA VAL A 98 13.16 -3.50 -1.98
C VAL A 98 12.58 -2.87 -3.25
N ILE A 99 11.78 -1.83 -3.07
CA ILE A 99 11.09 -1.10 -4.15
C ILE A 99 11.71 0.29 -4.39
N ASP A 100 12.34 0.86 -3.37
CA ASP A 100 13.11 2.10 -3.47
C ASP A 100 14.30 2.04 -2.50
N GLU A 101 15.51 2.02 -3.05
CA GLU A 101 16.75 1.94 -2.26
C GLU A 101 16.97 3.19 -1.41
N HIS A 102 16.55 4.37 -1.87
CA HIS A 102 16.71 5.65 -1.14
C HIS A 102 15.84 5.71 0.12
N ASN A 103 14.70 5.03 0.10
CA ASN A 103 13.76 4.95 1.23
C ASN A 103 13.75 3.56 1.89
N SER A 104 14.75 2.71 1.65
CA SER A 104 14.78 1.31 2.11
C SER A 104 14.65 1.11 3.63
N PHE A 105 14.90 2.16 4.43
CA PHE A 105 14.67 2.19 5.87
C PHE A 105 13.19 2.29 6.24
N ASN A 106 12.33 2.82 5.39
CA ASN A 106 10.88 2.84 5.56
C ASN A 106 10.30 1.48 5.14
N LYS A 107 10.09 0.60 6.12
CA LYS A 107 9.60 -0.76 5.92
C LYS A 107 8.11 -0.83 6.18
N CYS A 108 7.35 -1.39 5.24
CA CYS A 108 5.94 -1.72 5.42
C CYS A 108 5.77 -3.25 5.51
N TYR A 109 5.09 -3.69 6.55
CA TYR A 109 4.84 -5.10 6.86
C TYR A 109 3.41 -5.46 6.48
N THR A 110 3.24 -6.19 5.38
CA THR A 110 1.94 -6.56 4.83
C THR A 110 1.43 -7.88 5.42
N GLY A 111 0.16 -7.92 5.80
CA GLY A 111 -0.49 -9.15 6.29
C GLY A 111 -2.01 -9.07 6.29
N ASP A 112 -2.68 -10.23 6.34
CA ASP A 112 -4.15 -10.34 6.21
C ASP A 112 -4.90 -10.21 7.56
N SER A 113 -4.31 -9.51 8.53
CA SER A 113 -4.96 -9.21 9.80
C SER A 113 -4.64 -7.80 10.27
N PHE A 114 -5.58 -7.20 10.99
CA PHE A 114 -5.36 -5.94 11.68
C PHE A 114 -4.37 -6.11 12.84
N VAL A 115 -3.55 -5.11 13.14
CA VAL A 115 -2.59 -5.14 14.24
C VAL A 115 -3.09 -4.25 15.35
N GLU A 116 -3.64 -4.85 16.40
CA GLU A 116 -4.15 -4.16 17.59
C GLU A 116 -3.11 -4.06 18.71
N ASN A 117 -2.13 -4.96 18.72
CA ASN A 117 -1.10 -5.03 19.76
C ASN A 117 0.29 -4.93 19.14
N TRP A 118 1.04 -3.97 19.60
CA TRP A 118 2.40 -3.65 19.15
C TRP A 118 3.49 -4.14 20.12
N ASP A 119 3.14 -4.91 21.15
CA ASP A 119 4.09 -5.42 22.11
C ASP A 119 5.07 -6.40 21.44
N ASN A 120 6.35 -6.26 21.76
CA ASN A 120 7.42 -7.14 21.32
C ASN A 120 7.56 -7.27 19.78
N THR A 121 7.14 -6.27 19.02
CA THR A 121 7.35 -6.23 17.56
C THR A 121 8.27 -5.09 17.15
N GLU A 122 9.13 -5.36 16.15
CA GLU A 122 9.94 -4.34 15.49
C GLU A 122 9.24 -3.73 14.27
N MET A 123 8.02 -4.16 13.94
CA MET A 123 7.25 -3.61 12.84
C MET A 123 6.92 -2.14 13.10
N GLY A 124 7.20 -1.28 12.13
CA GLY A 124 6.91 0.14 12.22
C GLY A 124 5.60 0.51 11.54
N ILE A 125 5.46 0.18 10.27
CA ILE A 125 4.29 0.45 9.44
C ILE A 125 3.70 -0.89 9.00
N VAL A 126 2.38 -1.04 9.12
CA VAL A 126 1.67 -2.26 8.70
C VAL A 126 0.52 -1.93 7.76
N ASP A 127 0.35 -2.76 6.74
CA ASP A 127 -0.77 -2.70 5.80
C ASP A 127 -1.28 -4.09 5.43
N MET A 128 -2.16 -4.17 4.44
CA MET A 128 -2.73 -5.43 4.00
C MET A 128 -2.51 -5.72 2.49
N GLU A 129 -1.85 -4.85 1.71
CA GLU A 129 -1.78 -4.96 0.23
C GLU A 129 -0.39 -4.85 -0.36
N ALA A 130 0.47 -3.97 0.15
CA ALA A 130 1.67 -3.48 -0.53
C ALA A 130 2.61 -4.59 -0.99
N TYR A 131 2.87 -5.60 -0.15
CA TYR A 131 3.73 -6.72 -0.55
C TYR A 131 3.15 -7.52 -1.72
N ALA A 132 1.84 -7.77 -1.72
CA ALA A 132 1.19 -8.54 -2.76
C ALA A 132 1.21 -7.80 -4.11
N ILE A 133 0.97 -6.49 -4.11
CA ILE A 133 1.09 -5.64 -5.31
C ILE A 133 2.53 -5.66 -5.83
N ALA A 134 3.51 -5.40 -4.96
CA ALA A 134 4.93 -5.42 -5.31
C ALA A 134 5.37 -6.77 -5.88
N LYS A 135 4.86 -7.88 -5.31
CA LYS A 135 5.18 -9.23 -5.76
C LYS A 135 4.69 -9.51 -7.18
N VAL A 136 3.51 -9.01 -7.54
CA VAL A 136 2.99 -9.10 -8.91
C VAL A 136 3.80 -8.20 -9.85
N CYS A 137 4.05 -6.95 -9.47
CA CYS A 137 4.80 -6.00 -10.29
C CYS A 137 6.23 -6.46 -10.59
N THR A 138 6.91 -7.03 -9.58
CA THR A 138 8.30 -7.51 -9.72
C THR A 138 8.42 -8.91 -10.30
N HIS A 139 7.30 -9.58 -10.63
CA HIS A 139 7.36 -10.87 -11.31
C HIS A 139 8.06 -10.74 -12.66
N PRO A 140 8.96 -11.69 -13.06
CA PRO A 140 9.72 -11.59 -14.30
C PRO A 140 8.90 -11.42 -15.59
N GLU A 141 7.64 -11.86 -15.59
CA GLU A 141 6.73 -11.68 -16.73
C GLU A 141 6.10 -10.29 -16.79
N ASN A 142 6.01 -9.58 -15.66
CA ASN A 142 5.38 -8.26 -15.57
C ASN A 142 6.43 -7.14 -15.64
N CYS A 143 7.41 -7.14 -14.73
CA CYS A 143 8.48 -6.13 -14.65
C CYS A 143 7.95 -4.68 -14.64
N ILE A 144 6.87 -4.42 -13.90
CA ILE A 144 6.25 -3.09 -13.80
C ILE A 144 6.90 -2.29 -12.67
N PRO A 145 7.38 -1.07 -12.91
CA PRO A 145 7.81 -0.14 -11.87
C PRO A 145 6.71 0.06 -10.83
N PHE A 146 7.10 -0.01 -9.55
CA PHE A 146 6.17 0.06 -8.44
C PHE A 146 6.64 1.04 -7.37
N SER A 147 5.75 1.91 -6.95
CA SER A 147 5.93 2.85 -5.83
C SER A 147 4.84 2.68 -4.79
N CYS A 148 5.15 2.93 -3.52
CA CYS A 148 4.20 2.77 -2.43
C CYS A 148 4.28 3.94 -1.45
N PHE A 149 3.11 4.52 -1.13
CA PHE A 149 2.98 5.60 -0.17
C PHE A 149 1.87 5.26 0.83
N LYS A 150 2.18 5.33 2.12
CA LYS A 150 1.24 4.99 3.19
C LYS A 150 1.00 6.17 4.12
N TYR A 151 -0.28 6.50 4.29
CA TYR A 151 -0.75 7.44 5.30
C TYR A 151 -0.99 6.69 6.61
N ILE A 152 -0.36 7.11 7.69
CA ILE A 152 -0.58 6.49 9.00
C ILE A 152 -1.90 6.99 9.57
N SER A 153 -2.90 6.13 9.56
CA SER A 153 -4.27 6.45 9.98
C SER A 153 -4.51 6.18 11.46
N ASP A 154 -3.84 5.21 12.03
CA ASP A 154 -4.14 4.69 13.35
C ASP A 154 -2.91 4.02 14.00
N THR A 155 -3.08 3.62 15.24
CA THR A 155 -2.11 2.83 16.01
C THR A 155 -2.70 1.50 16.50
N GLY A 156 -3.66 0.94 15.76
CA GLY A 156 -4.36 -0.30 16.09
C GLY A 156 -5.82 -0.06 16.53
N SER A 157 -6.47 0.99 16.02
CA SER A 157 -7.85 1.35 16.33
C SER A 157 -8.67 1.59 15.05
N ASP A 158 -9.72 0.80 14.86
CA ASP A 158 -10.67 0.99 13.75
C ASP A 158 -11.39 2.36 13.82
N ALA A 159 -11.60 2.90 15.01
CA ALA A 159 -12.23 4.22 15.19
C ALA A 159 -11.34 5.33 14.63
N ASP A 160 -10.04 5.30 14.96
CA ASP A 160 -9.06 6.26 14.48
C ASP A 160 -8.90 6.16 12.96
N TRP A 161 -8.90 4.94 12.40
CA TRP A 161 -8.87 4.72 10.96
C TRP A 161 -10.01 5.46 10.25
N ASN A 162 -11.25 5.28 10.70
CA ASN A 162 -12.43 5.93 10.10
C ASN A 162 -12.37 7.47 10.20
N GLU A 163 -11.91 8.01 11.32
CA GLU A 163 -11.80 9.46 11.52
C GLU A 163 -10.77 10.10 10.57
N ASN A 164 -9.68 9.39 10.29
CA ASN A 164 -8.56 9.90 9.52
C ASN A 164 -8.67 9.70 7.99
N LEU A 165 -9.70 8.99 7.48
CA LEU A 165 -9.87 8.76 6.05
C LEU A 165 -9.98 10.04 5.21
N LYS A 166 -10.67 11.06 5.73
CA LYS A 166 -10.82 12.35 5.02
C LYS A 166 -9.47 13.06 4.89
N ASP A 167 -8.68 13.13 5.96
CA ASP A 167 -7.35 13.73 5.96
C ASP A 167 -6.40 12.96 5.03
N CYS A 168 -6.50 11.64 5.01
CA CYS A 168 -5.77 10.76 4.10
C CYS A 168 -5.98 11.17 2.63
N ASN A 169 -7.25 11.26 2.21
CA ASN A 169 -7.60 11.65 0.84
C ASN A 169 -7.13 13.07 0.50
N GLU A 170 -7.28 14.04 1.40
CA GLU A 170 -6.82 15.42 1.19
C GLU A 170 -5.31 15.47 0.98
N LYS A 171 -4.54 14.80 1.83
CA LYS A 171 -3.07 14.77 1.76
C LYS A 171 -2.52 14.07 0.53
N PHE A 172 -3.13 12.96 0.10
CA PHE A 172 -2.73 12.34 -1.16
C PHE A 172 -2.99 13.24 -2.36
N ASN A 173 -4.14 13.96 -2.38
CA ASN A 173 -4.41 14.94 -3.44
C ASN A 173 -3.46 16.16 -3.41
N GLU A 174 -2.82 16.46 -2.29
CA GLU A 174 -1.77 17.48 -2.21
C GLU A 174 -0.44 17.01 -2.82
N ILE A 175 -0.13 15.73 -2.68
CA ILE A 175 1.12 15.14 -3.21
C ILE A 175 0.99 14.86 -4.71
N PHE A 176 -0.12 14.28 -5.14
CA PHE A 176 -0.38 13.86 -6.52
C PHE A 176 -1.26 14.88 -7.25
N LYS A 177 -0.71 16.09 -7.47
CA LYS A 177 -1.39 17.22 -8.16
C LYS A 177 -1.34 17.15 -9.67
#